data_9075c57f6341407825676dd74c19039e
#
_entry.id   9075c57f6341407825676dd74c19039e
#
_cell.length_a   1.000
_cell.length_b   1.000
_cell.length_c   1.000
_cell.angle_alpha   90.00
_cell.angle_beta   90.00
_cell.angle_gamma   90.00
#
_symmetry.space_group_name_H-M   'P 1'
#
loop_
_entity.id
_entity.type
_entity.pdbx_description
1 polymer ?
#
loop_
_entity_poly.entity_id
_entity_poly.type
_entity_poly.pdbx_seq_one_letter_code
_entity_poly.pdbx_strand_id
1 'polypeptide(L)'
;MKSLPSASFLSIPCTFPDLRDDRLLKGAIRHAVERQLRALETQKEHGAFVHRLIELGQQLLRRVQMAAPYVPSAATLSVWLQRPMRTDQFVNGLQAIEWTIEERGLAGVSDLEGIPWTMQMDRFFEAWAETVFRIVARQTGGQMRVGRRRETTRPINWEPPYLGSQKSLAPDIWLEWDSTTLIVDAKYKRHWEELQQHAWANVEEQIREQHRNDLLQVLAYANLARTARVIACLAYPCSPHNWKSLRERGRLIHRAELTVGSRALHLWLTAIPMDTGVERIATPLADDVRRVLGWQNAVRSQNYSVD
;
A
#
# COMPACT_ATOMS: atom_id res chain seq x y z
N MET A 1 -71.73 2.96 11.90
CA MET A 1 -70.38 2.42 12.13
C MET A 1 -69.84 1.91 10.81
N LYS A 2 -68.93 2.60 10.18
CA LYS A 2 -68.24 2.16 8.95
C LYS A 2 -67.03 1.34 9.40
N SER A 3 -67.04 0.06 9.07
CA SER A 3 -65.88 -0.84 9.29
C SER A 3 -64.66 -0.31 8.49
N LEU A 4 -63.55 -0.05 9.18
CA LEU A 4 -62.27 0.20 8.58
C LEU A 4 -61.83 -1.01 7.77
N PRO A 5 -61.29 -0.86 6.53
CA PRO A 5 -60.75 -1.98 5.79
C PRO A 5 -59.55 -2.57 6.54
N SER A 6 -59.55 -3.87 6.74
CA SER A 6 -58.49 -4.62 7.37
C SER A 6 -57.16 -4.32 6.68
N ALA A 7 -56.19 -3.94 7.47
CA ALA A 7 -54.85 -3.55 7.06
C ALA A 7 -54.07 -4.75 6.45
N SER A 8 -54.21 -4.93 5.16
CA SER A 8 -53.30 -5.78 4.35
C SER A 8 -52.07 -4.97 3.86
N PHE A 9 -51.71 -3.90 4.56
CA PHE A 9 -50.67 -2.94 4.14
C PHE A 9 -49.25 -3.30 4.55
N LEU A 10 -49.03 -4.47 5.12
CA LEU A 10 -47.71 -4.82 5.66
C LEU A 10 -47.03 -6.01 4.96
N SER A 11 -47.36 -6.31 3.72
CA SER A 11 -46.48 -7.11 2.89
C SER A 11 -45.57 -6.17 2.09
N ILE A 12 -44.48 -5.74 2.72
CA ILE A 12 -43.36 -5.10 2.03
C ILE A 12 -42.67 -6.23 1.24
N PRO A 13 -42.63 -6.18 -0.11
CA PRO A 13 -41.85 -7.16 -0.87
C PRO A 13 -40.36 -6.94 -0.54
N CYS A 14 -39.85 -7.69 0.42
CA CYS A 14 -38.45 -7.69 0.76
C CYS A 14 -37.77 -8.83 0.01
N THR A 15 -36.85 -8.52 -0.87
CA THR A 15 -35.94 -9.51 -1.45
C THR A 15 -34.81 -9.71 -0.45
N PHE A 16 -34.91 -10.73 0.38
CA PHE A 16 -33.77 -11.14 1.21
C PHE A 16 -32.80 -11.96 0.36
N PRO A 17 -31.48 -11.71 0.47
CA PRO A 17 -30.51 -12.63 -0.08
C PRO A 17 -30.67 -13.97 0.64
N ASP A 18 -31.13 -14.97 -0.09
CA ASP A 18 -31.25 -16.33 0.41
C ASP A 18 -29.84 -16.93 0.54
N LEU A 19 -29.42 -17.25 1.75
CA LEU A 19 -28.19 -17.98 2.07
C LEU A 19 -28.35 -19.47 1.66
N ARG A 20 -28.66 -19.73 0.41
CA ARG A 20 -28.72 -21.11 -0.09
C ARG A 20 -27.35 -21.75 -0.01
N ASP A 21 -27.34 -22.99 0.44
CA ASP A 21 -26.13 -23.81 0.42
C ASP A 21 -25.72 -24.12 -1.03
N ASP A 22 -24.79 -23.27 -1.57
CA ASP A 22 -24.28 -23.46 -2.93
C ASP A 22 -23.25 -24.60 -2.93
N ARG A 23 -23.71 -25.80 -3.22
CA ARG A 23 -22.89 -27.01 -3.29
C ARG A 23 -21.80 -26.92 -4.36
N LEU A 24 -22.07 -26.27 -5.49
CA LEU A 24 -21.11 -26.10 -6.57
C LEU A 24 -19.99 -25.14 -6.14
N LEU A 25 -20.34 -24.02 -5.49
CA LEU A 25 -19.36 -23.08 -4.96
C LEU A 25 -18.50 -23.75 -3.86
N LYS A 26 -19.11 -24.50 -2.94
CA LYS A 26 -18.36 -25.28 -1.94
C LYS A 26 -17.44 -26.31 -2.59
N GLY A 27 -17.90 -26.96 -3.65
CA GLY A 27 -17.09 -27.91 -4.44
C GLY A 27 -15.91 -27.25 -5.12
N ALA A 28 -16.09 -26.05 -5.66
CA ALA A 28 -15.01 -25.27 -6.27
C ALA A 28 -13.99 -24.81 -5.23
N ILE A 29 -14.43 -24.32 -4.07
CA ILE A 29 -13.55 -23.98 -2.94
C ILE A 29 -12.76 -25.23 -2.51
N ARG A 30 -13.44 -26.38 -2.37
CA ARG A 30 -12.77 -27.63 -2.00
C ARG A 30 -11.69 -28.00 -3.01
N HIS A 31 -12.01 -28.00 -4.30
CA HIS A 31 -11.04 -28.32 -5.36
C HIS A 31 -9.81 -27.41 -5.32
N ALA A 32 -10.03 -26.09 -5.23
CA ALA A 32 -8.95 -25.12 -5.19
C ALA A 32 -8.08 -25.29 -3.93
N VAL A 33 -8.68 -25.46 -2.76
CA VAL A 33 -7.96 -25.62 -1.49
C VAL A 33 -7.17 -26.92 -1.47
N GLU A 34 -7.73 -28.06 -1.92
CA GLU A 34 -7.01 -29.33 -2.03
C GLU A 34 -5.78 -29.24 -2.94
N ARG A 35 -5.91 -28.48 -4.04
CA ARG A 35 -4.80 -28.25 -4.98
C ARG A 35 -3.71 -27.37 -4.34
N GLN A 36 -4.09 -26.28 -3.69
CA GLN A 36 -3.16 -25.38 -3.00
C GLN A 36 -2.46 -26.08 -1.83
N LEU A 37 -3.16 -26.90 -1.06
CA LEU A 37 -2.56 -27.65 0.02
C LEU A 37 -1.50 -28.63 -0.49
N ARG A 38 -1.73 -29.33 -1.60
CA ARG A 38 -0.73 -30.19 -2.22
C ARG A 38 0.55 -29.42 -2.60
N ALA A 39 0.38 -28.24 -3.21
CA ALA A 39 1.51 -27.38 -3.56
C ALA A 39 2.26 -26.85 -2.32
N LEU A 40 1.54 -26.48 -1.24
CA LEU A 40 2.13 -26.02 0.02
C LEU A 40 2.88 -27.13 0.76
N GLU A 41 2.39 -28.38 0.70
CA GLU A 41 3.03 -29.54 1.31
C GLU A 41 4.45 -29.78 0.77
N THR A 42 4.69 -29.53 -0.53
CA THR A 42 6.02 -29.61 -1.14
C THR A 42 6.97 -28.52 -0.68
N GLN A 43 6.44 -27.47 -0.04
CA GLN A 43 7.19 -26.29 0.40
C GLN A 43 7.29 -26.16 1.92
N LYS A 44 6.99 -27.20 2.68
CA LYS A 44 6.97 -27.18 4.16
C LYS A 44 8.28 -26.66 4.79
N GLU A 45 9.41 -26.92 4.15
CA GLU A 45 10.72 -26.52 4.66
C GLU A 45 10.98 -24.98 4.57
N HIS A 46 10.12 -24.23 3.88
CA HIS A 46 10.30 -22.80 3.64
C HIS A 46 9.79 -21.89 4.78
N GLY A 47 9.55 -22.45 5.97
CA GLY A 47 9.38 -21.68 7.20
C GLY A 47 7.95 -21.55 7.74
N ALA A 48 7.81 -20.83 8.85
CA ALA A 48 6.59 -20.73 9.65
C ALA A 48 5.37 -20.18 8.87
N PHE A 49 5.60 -19.36 7.86
CA PHE A 49 4.52 -18.81 7.04
C PHE A 49 3.81 -19.90 6.22
N VAL A 50 4.58 -20.84 5.63
CA VAL A 50 4.01 -21.97 4.87
C VAL A 50 3.19 -22.87 5.78
N HIS A 51 3.70 -23.19 6.98
CA HIS A 51 2.95 -23.94 7.98
C HIS A 51 1.63 -23.28 8.32
N ARG A 52 1.62 -21.95 8.50
CA ARG A 52 0.40 -21.22 8.81
C ARG A 52 -0.62 -21.26 7.68
N LEU A 53 -0.16 -21.20 6.40
CA LEU A 53 -1.05 -21.36 5.25
C LEU A 53 -1.64 -22.76 5.16
N ILE A 54 -0.86 -23.80 5.44
CA ILE A 54 -1.35 -25.18 5.50
C ILE A 54 -2.43 -25.34 6.57
N GLU A 55 -2.22 -24.82 7.77
CA GLU A 55 -3.23 -24.85 8.84
C GLU A 55 -4.55 -24.17 8.43
N LEU A 56 -4.47 -22.96 7.85
CA LEU A 56 -5.63 -22.24 7.36
C LEU A 56 -6.37 -22.97 6.24
N GLY A 57 -5.62 -23.54 5.29
CA GLY A 57 -6.17 -24.36 4.22
C GLY A 57 -6.89 -25.60 4.74
N GLN A 58 -6.30 -26.32 5.72
CA GLN A 58 -6.93 -27.45 6.37
C GLN A 58 -8.20 -27.08 7.16
N GLN A 59 -8.21 -25.91 7.82
CA GLN A 59 -9.41 -25.41 8.49
C GLN A 59 -10.53 -25.12 7.48
N LEU A 60 -10.21 -24.51 6.35
CA LEU A 60 -11.17 -24.23 5.29
C LEU A 60 -11.67 -25.53 4.65
N LEU A 61 -10.77 -26.47 4.38
CA LEU A 61 -11.12 -27.79 3.81
C LEU A 61 -12.15 -28.53 4.68
N ARG A 62 -11.98 -28.53 6.00
CA ARG A 62 -12.95 -29.14 6.94
C ARG A 62 -14.36 -28.56 6.80
N ARG A 63 -14.47 -27.26 6.47
CA ARG A 63 -15.80 -26.61 6.30
C ARG A 63 -16.50 -26.99 5.00
N VAL A 64 -15.75 -27.41 3.98
CA VAL A 64 -16.28 -27.73 2.66
C VAL A 64 -16.18 -29.21 2.28
N GLN A 65 -15.65 -30.04 3.18
CA GLN A 65 -15.36 -31.47 2.91
C GLN A 65 -16.55 -32.31 2.45
N MET A 66 -17.76 -31.91 2.80
CA MET A 66 -19.01 -32.62 2.41
C MET A 66 -19.43 -32.35 0.97
N ALA A 67 -18.89 -31.31 0.33
CA ALA A 67 -19.18 -31.02 -1.07
C ALA A 67 -18.24 -31.84 -1.98
N ALA A 68 -18.76 -32.39 -3.07
CA ALA A 68 -17.90 -33.03 -4.07
C ALA A 68 -16.99 -31.97 -4.73
N PRO A 69 -15.70 -32.27 -4.99
CA PRO A 69 -14.83 -31.36 -5.72
C PRO A 69 -15.43 -31.00 -7.09
N TYR A 70 -15.39 -29.72 -7.44
CA TYR A 70 -15.96 -29.20 -8.68
C TYR A 70 -15.01 -28.18 -9.31
N VAL A 71 -14.76 -28.32 -10.62
CA VAL A 71 -13.99 -27.35 -11.41
C VAL A 71 -14.96 -26.44 -12.15
N PRO A 72 -15.15 -25.16 -11.74
CA PRO A 72 -16.07 -24.27 -12.41
C PRO A 72 -15.56 -23.84 -13.79
N SER A 73 -16.48 -23.68 -14.74
CA SER A 73 -16.16 -23.03 -16.01
C SER A 73 -16.05 -21.50 -15.85
N ALA A 74 -15.43 -20.83 -16.83
CA ALA A 74 -15.37 -19.36 -16.86
C ALA A 74 -16.75 -18.71 -16.82
N ALA A 75 -17.75 -19.33 -17.48
CA ALA A 75 -19.14 -18.89 -17.44
C ALA A 75 -19.73 -19.00 -16.01
N THR A 76 -19.43 -20.07 -15.28
CA THR A 76 -19.89 -20.26 -13.91
C THR A 76 -19.27 -19.21 -12.97
N LEU A 77 -17.97 -18.95 -13.11
CA LEU A 77 -17.27 -17.91 -12.34
C LEU A 77 -17.85 -16.53 -12.62
N SER A 78 -18.12 -16.19 -13.88
CA SER A 78 -18.76 -14.94 -14.28
C SER A 78 -20.14 -14.77 -13.63
N VAL A 79 -20.97 -15.81 -13.61
CA VAL A 79 -22.28 -15.79 -12.94
C VAL A 79 -22.14 -15.54 -11.44
N TRP A 80 -21.17 -16.16 -10.77
CA TRP A 80 -20.93 -15.92 -9.34
C TRP A 80 -20.44 -14.50 -9.08
N LEU A 81 -19.59 -13.94 -9.95
CA LEU A 81 -19.11 -12.56 -9.85
C LEU A 81 -20.23 -11.52 -10.09
N GLN A 82 -21.32 -11.87 -10.75
CA GLN A 82 -22.44 -10.97 -11.00
C GLN A 82 -23.49 -10.98 -9.87
N ARG A 83 -23.36 -11.80 -8.84
CA ARG A 83 -24.31 -11.87 -7.72
C ARG A 83 -24.40 -10.53 -6.97
N PRO A 84 -25.58 -10.11 -6.50
CA PRO A 84 -25.81 -8.77 -5.96
C PRO A 84 -25.14 -8.51 -4.61
N MET A 85 -24.88 -9.54 -3.80
CA MET A 85 -24.17 -9.40 -2.53
C MET A 85 -22.73 -9.90 -2.66
N ARG A 86 -21.81 -8.97 -2.84
CA ARG A 86 -20.38 -9.25 -2.97
C ARG A 86 -19.63 -8.52 -1.86
N THR A 87 -18.90 -9.27 -1.07
CA THR A 87 -17.84 -8.72 -0.21
C THR A 87 -16.50 -8.81 -0.95
N ASP A 88 -15.54 -7.98 -0.59
CA ASP A 88 -14.18 -8.05 -1.15
C ASP A 88 -13.56 -9.44 -0.95
N GLN A 89 -13.83 -10.07 0.21
CA GLN A 89 -13.37 -11.42 0.51
C GLN A 89 -13.97 -12.46 -0.46
N PHE A 90 -15.24 -12.31 -0.85
CA PHE A 90 -15.88 -13.21 -1.80
C PHE A 90 -15.29 -13.04 -3.20
N VAL A 91 -15.08 -11.82 -3.66
CA VAL A 91 -14.47 -11.53 -4.97
C VAL A 91 -13.03 -12.07 -5.01
N ASN A 92 -12.23 -11.79 -3.98
CA ASN A 92 -10.86 -12.28 -3.87
C ASN A 92 -10.82 -13.81 -3.81
N GLY A 93 -11.78 -14.45 -3.14
CA GLY A 93 -11.92 -15.91 -3.11
C GLY A 93 -12.22 -16.51 -4.47
N LEU A 94 -13.11 -15.91 -5.26
CA LEU A 94 -13.41 -16.35 -6.63
C LEU A 94 -12.20 -16.17 -7.56
N GLN A 95 -11.46 -15.08 -7.44
CA GLN A 95 -10.22 -14.86 -8.19
C GLN A 95 -9.16 -15.91 -7.83
N ALA A 96 -9.02 -16.27 -6.55
CA ALA A 96 -8.08 -17.30 -6.13
C ALA A 96 -8.46 -18.68 -6.71
N ILE A 97 -9.77 -19.01 -6.81
CA ILE A 97 -10.26 -20.21 -7.47
C ILE A 97 -9.93 -20.17 -8.97
N GLU A 98 -10.21 -19.05 -9.65
CA GLU A 98 -9.92 -18.86 -11.08
C GLU A 98 -8.43 -19.09 -11.37
N TRP A 99 -7.54 -18.44 -10.63
CA TRP A 99 -6.09 -18.60 -10.82
C TRP A 99 -5.61 -20.02 -10.53
N THR A 100 -6.19 -20.69 -9.55
CA THR A 100 -5.86 -22.09 -9.25
C THR A 100 -6.27 -23.02 -10.40
N ILE A 101 -7.40 -22.74 -11.06
CA ILE A 101 -7.89 -23.55 -12.17
C ILE A 101 -7.09 -23.28 -13.45
N GLU A 102 -6.81 -22.02 -13.73
CA GLU A 102 -6.09 -21.60 -14.94
C GLU A 102 -4.56 -21.82 -14.84
N GLU A 103 -4.09 -22.41 -13.74
CA GLU A 103 -2.66 -22.67 -13.50
C GLU A 103 -1.78 -21.44 -13.69
N ARG A 104 -2.33 -20.26 -13.44
CA ARG A 104 -1.60 -19.01 -13.52
C ARG A 104 -0.55 -18.96 -12.39
N GLY A 105 0.57 -19.63 -12.64
CA GLY A 105 1.74 -19.56 -11.76
C GLY A 105 2.46 -18.22 -11.94
N LEU A 106 3.36 -17.93 -11.01
CA LEU A 106 4.18 -16.71 -10.95
C LEU A 106 4.99 -16.40 -12.23
N ALA A 107 5.15 -17.36 -13.14
CA ALA A 107 6.07 -17.24 -14.27
C ALA A 107 5.46 -17.55 -15.64
N GLY A 108 4.19 -17.90 -15.75
CA GLY A 108 3.61 -18.30 -17.04
C GLY A 108 4.30 -19.54 -17.65
N VAL A 109 5.01 -20.31 -16.85
CA VAL A 109 5.72 -21.53 -17.27
C VAL A 109 4.88 -22.72 -16.81
N SER A 110 4.41 -23.50 -17.75
CA SER A 110 3.45 -24.61 -17.58
C SER A 110 3.90 -25.72 -16.62
N ASP A 111 5.13 -25.75 -16.21
CA ASP A 111 5.73 -26.83 -15.40
C ASP A 111 6.05 -26.46 -13.95
N LEU A 112 5.76 -25.20 -13.52
CA LEU A 112 5.97 -24.78 -12.14
C LEU A 112 4.65 -24.85 -11.38
N GLU A 113 4.50 -25.85 -10.51
CA GLU A 113 3.46 -25.86 -9.49
C GLU A 113 3.67 -24.68 -8.54
N GLY A 114 3.02 -23.54 -8.82
CA GLY A 114 3.10 -22.33 -8.01
C GLY A 114 1.80 -22.09 -7.24
N ILE A 115 1.92 -21.45 -6.08
CA ILE A 115 0.75 -20.93 -5.36
C ILE A 115 0.38 -19.60 -6.01
N PRO A 116 -0.86 -19.45 -6.56
CA PRO A 116 -1.29 -18.16 -7.07
C PRO A 116 -1.36 -17.15 -5.91
N TRP A 117 -0.71 -16.03 -6.07
CA TRP A 117 -0.75 -14.93 -5.11
C TRP A 117 -0.94 -13.59 -5.82
N THR A 118 -1.61 -12.66 -5.15
CA THR A 118 -1.65 -11.26 -5.58
C THR A 118 -0.93 -10.41 -4.57
N MET A 119 -0.27 -9.41 -5.09
CA MET A 119 0.32 -8.35 -4.28
C MET A 119 -0.28 -7.02 -4.69
N GLN A 120 -0.86 -6.31 -3.73
CA GLN A 120 -1.23 -4.92 -3.94
C GLN A 120 0.05 -4.10 -3.94
N MET A 121 0.48 -3.70 -5.13
CA MET A 121 1.78 -3.05 -5.33
C MET A 121 1.90 -1.70 -4.62
N ASP A 122 0.80 -0.98 -4.44
CA ASP A 122 0.71 0.22 -3.63
C ASP A 122 1.08 -0.05 -2.16
N ARG A 123 0.45 -1.05 -1.54
CA ARG A 123 0.76 -1.46 -0.16
C ARG A 123 2.15 -2.05 -0.02
N PHE A 124 2.62 -2.76 -1.04
CA PHE A 124 4.00 -3.28 -1.04
C PHE A 124 4.98 -2.12 -1.08
N PHE A 125 4.77 -1.14 -1.94
CA PHE A 125 5.65 0.01 -2.07
C PHE A 125 5.66 0.88 -0.80
N GLU A 126 4.50 1.11 -0.17
CA GLU A 126 4.43 1.75 1.16
C GLU A 126 5.29 1.01 2.19
N ALA A 127 5.18 -0.34 2.27
CA ALA A 127 5.96 -1.16 3.18
C ALA A 127 7.47 -1.13 2.85
N TRP A 128 7.81 -1.07 1.58
CA TRP A 128 9.18 -0.93 1.12
C TRP A 128 9.76 0.43 1.49
N ALA A 129 9.05 1.51 1.20
CA ALA A 129 9.41 2.86 1.61
C ALA A 129 9.57 2.95 3.15
N GLU A 130 8.64 2.36 3.92
CA GLU A 130 8.76 2.25 5.38
C GLU A 130 10.09 1.59 5.78
N THR A 131 10.48 0.51 5.10
CA THR A 131 11.74 -0.21 5.41
C THR A 131 12.96 0.66 5.12
N VAL A 132 12.97 1.37 4.00
CA VAL A 132 14.05 2.31 3.64
C VAL A 132 14.15 3.44 4.67
N PHE A 133 13.05 4.11 4.97
CA PHE A 133 13.04 5.23 5.91
C PHE A 133 13.28 4.81 7.36
N ARG A 134 13.03 3.55 7.74
CA ARG A 134 13.45 3.01 9.04
C ARG A 134 14.97 2.96 9.18
N ILE A 135 15.68 2.65 8.09
CA ILE A 135 17.15 2.71 8.10
C ILE A 135 17.62 4.17 8.15
N VAL A 136 16.96 5.07 7.39
CA VAL A 136 17.24 6.51 7.49
C VAL A 136 17.07 6.99 8.94
N ALA A 137 15.98 6.64 9.60
CA ALA A 137 15.72 6.98 11.00
C ALA A 137 16.83 6.49 11.92
N ARG A 138 17.25 5.22 11.79
CA ARG A 138 18.36 4.66 12.59
C ARG A 138 19.68 5.37 12.34
N GLN A 139 20.00 5.72 11.09
CA GLN A 139 21.24 6.41 10.74
C GLN A 139 21.27 7.88 11.15
N THR A 140 20.11 8.48 11.38
CA THR A 140 19.96 9.90 11.73
C THR A 140 19.36 10.14 13.11
N GLY A 141 19.21 9.10 13.94
CA GLY A 141 18.67 9.22 15.30
C GLY A 141 17.23 9.74 15.37
N GLY A 142 16.47 9.64 14.27
CA GLY A 142 15.08 10.10 14.21
C GLY A 142 14.11 9.09 14.82
N GLN A 143 13.05 9.60 15.44
CA GLN A 143 11.92 8.77 15.87
C GLN A 143 10.94 8.57 14.73
N MET A 144 10.63 7.31 14.40
CA MET A 144 9.75 6.95 13.29
C MET A 144 8.40 6.46 13.77
N ARG A 145 7.33 6.96 13.15
CA ARG A 145 5.94 6.49 13.26
C ARG A 145 5.39 6.13 11.89
N VAL A 146 4.50 5.15 11.80
CA VAL A 146 4.01 4.61 10.52
C VAL A 146 2.49 4.59 10.43
N GLY A 147 1.96 4.96 9.25
CA GLY A 147 0.53 5.06 8.97
C GLY A 147 -0.17 3.70 9.03
N ARG A 148 0.44 2.66 8.49
CA ARG A 148 -0.11 1.28 8.51
C ARG A 148 -0.39 0.76 9.93
N ARG A 149 0.30 1.28 10.96
CA ARG A 149 0.06 0.99 12.36
C ARG A 149 -0.84 2.00 13.05
N ARG A 150 -1.39 2.96 12.30
CA ARG A 150 -2.21 4.08 12.78
C ARG A 150 -1.48 5.04 13.75
N GLU A 151 -0.14 5.00 13.78
CA GLU A 151 0.67 5.84 14.67
C GLU A 151 0.71 7.31 14.22
N THR A 152 0.46 7.57 12.92
CA THR A 152 0.45 8.92 12.32
C THR A 152 -0.95 9.51 12.19
N THR A 153 -1.99 8.75 12.55
CA THR A 153 -3.39 9.16 12.35
C THR A 153 -3.73 10.42 13.15
N ARG A 154 -4.29 11.41 12.49
CA ARG A 154 -4.81 12.66 13.08
C ARG A 154 -6.30 12.77 12.79
N PRO A 155 -7.17 12.82 13.79
CA PRO A 155 -8.60 12.93 13.59
C PRO A 155 -8.97 14.29 13.00
N ILE A 156 -10.00 14.31 12.16
CA ILE A 156 -10.69 15.52 11.72
C ILE A 156 -12.02 15.57 12.44
N ASN A 157 -12.20 16.57 13.29
CA ASN A 157 -13.43 16.76 14.04
C ASN A 157 -14.35 17.70 13.25
N TRP A 158 -15.44 17.15 12.74
CA TRP A 158 -16.48 17.91 12.04
C TRP A 158 -17.53 18.43 13.02
N GLU A 159 -17.88 19.69 12.94
CA GLU A 159 -18.95 20.30 13.74
C GLU A 159 -19.92 21.08 12.82
N PRO A 160 -21.19 20.65 12.72
CA PRO A 160 -21.77 19.42 13.26
C PRO A 160 -21.14 18.17 12.64
N PRO A 161 -21.24 17.01 13.30
CA PRO A 161 -20.68 15.74 12.82
C PRO A 161 -21.13 15.42 11.39
N TYR A 162 -20.18 15.17 10.49
CA TYR A 162 -20.45 14.86 9.07
C TYR A 162 -19.93 13.46 8.73
N LEU A 163 -20.86 12.53 8.47
CA LEU A 163 -20.56 11.12 8.21
C LEU A 163 -20.03 10.87 6.79
N GLY A 164 -20.36 11.75 5.84
CA GLY A 164 -20.02 11.60 4.42
C GLY A 164 -18.61 12.07 4.04
N SER A 165 -17.79 12.51 5.00
CA SER A 165 -16.44 13.01 4.73
C SER A 165 -15.35 12.23 5.44
N GLN A 166 -14.11 12.53 5.08
CA GLN A 166 -12.90 11.95 5.66
C GLN A 166 -12.83 12.26 7.16
N LYS A 167 -12.54 11.23 7.96
CA LYS A 167 -12.51 11.32 9.43
C LYS A 167 -11.12 11.55 10.00
N SER A 168 -10.07 11.33 9.23
CA SER A 168 -8.69 11.48 9.67
C SER A 168 -7.74 11.70 8.53
N LEU A 169 -6.59 12.28 8.83
CA LEU A 169 -5.41 12.33 7.98
C LEU A 169 -4.39 11.34 8.54
N ALA A 170 -3.72 10.58 7.67
CA ALA A 170 -2.75 9.58 8.08
C ALA A 170 -1.59 9.54 7.07
N PRO A 171 -0.52 10.33 7.28
CA PRO A 171 0.71 10.19 6.52
C PRO A 171 1.29 8.77 6.61
N ASP A 172 1.89 8.27 5.53
CA ASP A 172 2.45 6.91 5.51
C ASP A 172 3.61 6.76 6.49
N ILE A 173 4.52 7.75 6.50
CA ILE A 173 5.71 7.75 7.35
C ILE A 173 5.91 9.13 7.96
N TRP A 174 6.26 9.13 9.24
CA TRP A 174 6.59 10.32 10.01
C TRP A 174 7.88 10.11 10.77
N LEU A 175 8.91 10.91 10.47
CA LEU A 175 10.17 10.94 11.21
C LEU A 175 10.29 12.28 11.93
N GLU A 176 10.76 12.25 13.16
CA GLU A 176 10.85 13.42 14.01
C GLU A 176 12.21 13.49 14.70
N TRP A 177 12.79 14.67 14.67
CA TRP A 177 13.95 15.13 15.43
C TRP A 177 13.54 16.38 16.21
N ASP A 178 14.36 16.88 17.12
CA ASP A 178 14.01 17.98 18.04
C ASP A 178 13.32 19.17 17.36
N SER A 179 13.86 19.65 16.25
CA SER A 179 13.35 20.85 15.53
C SER A 179 12.83 20.58 14.12
N THR A 180 12.89 19.34 13.66
CA THR A 180 12.61 18.98 12.26
C THR A 180 11.69 17.76 12.19
N THR A 181 10.73 17.82 11.29
CA THR A 181 9.87 16.68 10.94
C THR A 181 10.01 16.37 9.45
N LEU A 182 10.19 15.10 9.11
CA LEU A 182 10.09 14.60 7.75
C LEU A 182 8.81 13.74 7.64
N ILE A 183 7.94 14.13 6.73
CA ILE A 183 6.72 13.42 6.40
C ILE A 183 6.88 12.83 5.01
N VAL A 184 6.68 11.53 4.86
CA VAL A 184 6.78 10.84 3.58
C VAL A 184 5.42 10.27 3.21
N ASP A 185 5.03 10.50 1.97
CA ASP A 185 3.86 9.93 1.33
C ASP A 185 4.35 9.10 0.12
N ALA A 186 4.15 7.79 0.17
CA ALA A 186 4.65 6.83 -0.81
C ALA A 186 3.58 6.59 -1.88
N LYS A 187 3.92 6.86 -3.13
CA LYS A 187 2.98 6.74 -4.26
C LYS A 187 3.46 5.72 -5.27
N TYR A 188 2.80 4.58 -5.38
CA TYR A 188 3.09 3.59 -6.40
C TYR A 188 2.50 4.02 -7.75
N LYS A 189 3.18 4.95 -8.42
CA LYS A 189 2.81 5.49 -9.74
C LYS A 189 4.06 5.62 -10.59
N ARG A 190 3.92 5.46 -11.91
CA ARG A 190 5.04 5.63 -12.86
C ARG A 190 5.42 7.09 -13.11
N HIS A 191 4.80 8.03 -12.42
CA HIS A 191 4.98 9.47 -12.63
C HIS A 191 6.42 9.93 -12.60
N TRP A 192 7.28 9.30 -11.80
CA TRP A 192 8.68 9.68 -11.73
C TRP A 192 9.39 9.59 -13.08
N GLU A 193 9.21 8.49 -13.81
CA GLU A 193 9.86 8.26 -15.11
C GLU A 193 9.29 9.22 -16.18
N GLU A 194 8.00 9.45 -16.16
CA GLU A 194 7.30 10.34 -17.07
C GLU A 194 7.65 11.81 -16.81
N LEU A 195 7.72 12.24 -15.55
CA LEU A 195 8.15 13.59 -15.18
C LEU A 195 9.63 13.88 -15.47
N GLN A 196 10.48 12.84 -15.47
CA GLN A 196 11.89 12.97 -15.81
C GLN A 196 12.17 13.03 -17.32
N GLN A 197 11.34 12.39 -18.12
CA GLN A 197 11.53 12.28 -19.57
C GLN A 197 10.95 13.47 -20.35
N HIS A 198 9.95 14.13 -19.79
CA HIS A 198 9.22 15.20 -20.45
C HIS A 198 9.31 16.52 -19.66
N ALA A 199 9.41 17.63 -20.40
CA ALA A 199 9.18 18.94 -19.77
C ALA A 199 7.72 19.01 -19.27
N TRP A 200 7.49 19.66 -18.12
CA TRP A 200 6.16 19.75 -17.48
C TRP A 200 5.01 20.08 -18.44
N ALA A 201 5.26 20.95 -19.41
CA ALA A 201 4.27 21.33 -20.41
C ALA A 201 3.87 20.18 -21.36
N ASN A 202 4.71 19.16 -21.53
CA ASN A 202 4.51 18.03 -22.44
C ASN A 202 4.00 16.78 -21.72
N VAL A 203 3.84 16.82 -20.39
CA VAL A 203 3.26 15.73 -19.62
C VAL A 203 1.74 15.72 -19.83
N GLU A 204 1.14 14.54 -19.98
CA GLU A 204 -0.30 14.39 -20.10
C GLU A 204 -1.05 15.07 -18.95
N GLU A 205 -2.18 15.72 -19.25
CA GLU A 205 -2.97 16.50 -18.26
C GLU A 205 -3.36 15.64 -17.06
N GLN A 206 -3.77 14.39 -17.31
CA GLN A 206 -4.16 13.48 -16.23
C GLN A 206 -3.01 13.22 -15.25
N ILE A 207 -1.78 13.05 -15.74
CA ILE A 207 -0.58 12.83 -14.92
C ILE A 207 -0.25 14.11 -14.14
N ARG A 208 -0.35 15.26 -14.79
CA ARG A 208 -0.15 16.57 -14.13
C ARG A 208 -1.14 16.78 -12.99
N GLU A 209 -2.41 16.45 -13.20
CA GLU A 209 -3.45 16.58 -12.18
C GLU A 209 -3.19 15.62 -11.01
N GLN A 210 -2.86 14.37 -11.30
CA GLN A 210 -2.55 13.38 -10.26
C GLN A 210 -1.32 13.80 -9.43
N HIS A 211 -0.27 14.28 -10.09
CA HIS A 211 0.93 14.78 -9.39
C HIS A 211 0.62 16.03 -8.55
N ARG A 212 -0.22 16.93 -9.05
CA ARG A 212 -0.70 18.10 -8.29
C ARG A 212 -1.45 17.67 -7.03
N ASN A 213 -2.32 16.66 -7.15
CA ASN A 213 -3.07 16.11 -6.02
C ASN A 213 -2.13 15.45 -4.98
N ASP A 214 -1.10 14.70 -5.42
CA ASP A 214 -0.10 14.13 -4.53
C ASP A 214 0.68 15.23 -3.78
N LEU A 215 1.06 16.32 -4.47
CA LEU A 215 1.70 17.47 -3.85
C LEU A 215 0.80 18.15 -2.82
N LEU A 216 -0.46 18.40 -3.14
CA LEU A 216 -1.42 19.00 -2.22
C LEU A 216 -1.63 18.11 -0.98
N GLN A 217 -1.67 16.80 -1.15
CA GLN A 217 -1.83 15.85 -0.06
C GLN A 217 -0.63 15.88 0.90
N VAL A 218 0.60 15.79 0.39
CA VAL A 218 1.78 15.81 1.26
C VAL A 218 1.98 17.17 1.93
N LEU A 219 1.62 18.26 1.25
CA LEU A 219 1.61 19.61 1.84
C LEU A 219 0.54 19.76 2.93
N ALA A 220 -0.64 19.16 2.75
CA ALA A 220 -1.65 19.10 3.80
C ALA A 220 -1.13 18.34 5.02
N TYR A 221 -0.43 17.21 4.82
CA TYR A 221 0.22 16.48 5.91
C TYR A 221 1.32 17.30 6.59
N ALA A 222 2.08 18.10 5.85
CA ALA A 222 3.12 18.96 6.41
C ALA A 222 2.55 19.96 7.43
N ASN A 223 1.30 20.40 7.25
CA ASN A 223 0.63 21.30 8.20
C ASN A 223 0.28 20.64 9.55
N LEU A 224 0.33 19.31 9.64
CA LEU A 224 0.12 18.58 10.89
C LEU A 224 1.34 18.65 11.84
N ALA A 225 2.53 18.93 11.30
CA ALA A 225 3.76 19.03 12.08
C ALA A 225 3.80 20.37 12.83
N ARG A 226 4.38 20.35 14.04
CA ARG A 226 4.54 21.56 14.89
C ARG A 226 5.98 22.03 15.00
N THR A 227 6.93 21.32 14.38
CA THR A 227 8.33 21.65 14.38
C THR A 227 8.64 22.89 13.53
N ALA A 228 9.74 23.59 13.83
CA ALA A 228 10.14 24.78 13.11
C ALA A 228 10.50 24.51 11.64
N ARG A 229 11.02 23.32 11.35
CA ARG A 229 11.37 22.87 10.00
C ARG A 229 10.58 21.61 9.65
N VAL A 230 9.98 21.61 8.46
CA VAL A 230 9.20 20.48 7.95
C VAL A 230 9.71 20.10 6.57
N ILE A 231 9.92 18.81 6.35
CA ILE A 231 10.24 18.23 5.06
C ILE A 231 9.04 17.42 4.62
N ALA A 232 8.35 17.84 3.57
CA ALA A 232 7.27 17.12 2.90
C ALA A 232 7.89 16.33 1.75
N CYS A 233 7.84 15.00 1.80
CA CYS A 233 8.50 14.13 0.83
C CYS A 233 7.50 13.25 0.10
N LEU A 234 7.48 13.30 -1.22
CA LEU A 234 6.84 12.32 -2.08
C LEU A 234 7.88 11.29 -2.53
N ALA A 235 7.61 10.00 -2.30
CA ALA A 235 8.44 8.90 -2.73
C ALA A 235 7.74 8.12 -3.84
N TYR A 236 8.41 7.97 -4.98
CA TYR A 236 7.91 7.22 -6.13
C TYR A 236 8.81 6.03 -6.45
N PRO A 237 8.27 4.94 -7.01
CA PRO A 237 9.09 3.84 -7.52
C PRO A 237 9.89 4.29 -8.75
N CYS A 238 11.06 3.72 -8.92
CA CYS A 238 11.85 3.88 -10.15
C CYS A 238 12.57 2.57 -10.49
N SER A 239 13.03 2.47 -11.75
CA SER A 239 13.90 1.37 -12.15
C SER A 239 15.30 1.52 -11.53
N PRO A 240 16.04 0.42 -11.29
CA PRO A 240 17.40 0.45 -10.76
C PRO A 240 18.36 1.23 -11.66
N HIS A 241 18.16 1.13 -12.96
CA HIS A 241 18.95 1.86 -13.95
C HIS A 241 18.79 3.38 -13.78
N ASN A 242 17.54 3.85 -13.69
CA ASN A 242 17.24 5.25 -13.47
C ASN A 242 17.77 5.74 -12.12
N TRP A 243 17.61 4.93 -11.07
CA TRP A 243 18.12 5.27 -9.75
C TRP A 243 19.65 5.43 -9.74
N LYS A 244 20.38 4.49 -10.39
CA LYS A 244 21.84 4.59 -10.50
C LYS A 244 22.25 5.87 -11.23
N SER A 245 21.62 6.17 -12.34
CA SER A 245 21.86 7.38 -13.12
C SER A 245 21.57 8.67 -12.34
N LEU A 246 20.46 8.70 -11.57
CA LEU A 246 20.14 9.83 -10.70
C LEU A 246 21.15 10.00 -9.58
N ARG A 247 21.62 8.90 -8.98
CA ARG A 247 22.63 8.92 -7.92
C ARG A 247 23.95 9.47 -8.44
N GLU A 248 24.44 9.00 -9.58
CA GLU A 248 25.69 9.45 -10.20
C GLU A 248 25.66 10.95 -10.53
N ARG A 249 24.49 11.48 -10.87
CA ARG A 249 24.27 12.91 -11.13
C ARG A 249 23.95 13.74 -9.90
N GLY A 250 23.91 13.16 -8.71
CA GLY A 250 23.51 13.86 -7.47
C GLY A 250 22.06 14.35 -7.47
N ARG A 251 21.16 13.68 -8.20
CA ARG A 251 19.75 14.09 -8.40
C ARG A 251 18.75 13.09 -7.81
N LEU A 252 19.10 12.37 -6.76
CA LEU A 252 18.18 11.45 -6.10
C LEU A 252 16.99 12.15 -5.44
N ILE A 253 17.17 13.39 -5.03
CA ILE A 253 16.14 14.21 -4.43
C ILE A 253 16.04 15.51 -5.19
N HIS A 254 14.86 15.81 -5.73
CA HIS A 254 14.51 17.15 -6.18
C HIS A 254 13.95 17.92 -4.99
N ARG A 255 14.44 19.14 -4.78
CA ARG A 255 14.11 19.97 -3.63
C ARG A 255 13.49 21.29 -4.07
N ALA A 256 12.46 21.68 -3.36
CA ALA A 256 11.94 23.04 -3.40
C ALA A 256 11.77 23.56 -1.97
N GLU A 257 11.90 24.85 -1.79
CA GLU A 257 11.68 25.51 -0.52
C GLU A 257 10.45 26.41 -0.64
N LEU A 258 9.61 26.33 0.37
CA LEU A 258 8.41 27.15 0.49
C LEU A 258 8.44 27.86 1.84
N THR A 259 8.18 29.14 1.84
CA THR A 259 8.01 29.90 3.08
C THR A 259 6.53 29.99 3.42
N VAL A 260 6.13 29.39 4.54
CA VAL A 260 4.74 29.42 5.03
C VAL A 260 4.74 30.06 6.41
N GLY A 261 4.42 31.34 6.44
CA GLY A 261 4.56 32.13 7.68
C GLY A 261 6.01 32.19 8.16
N SER A 262 6.24 31.80 9.42
CA SER A 262 7.58 31.72 10.03
C SER A 262 8.26 30.35 9.88
N ARG A 263 7.63 29.38 9.17
CA ARG A 263 8.12 28.02 9.05
C ARG A 263 8.88 27.80 7.75
N ALA A 264 10.00 27.12 7.83
CA ALA A 264 10.71 26.60 6.66
C ALA A 264 10.08 25.24 6.25
N LEU A 265 9.46 25.21 5.10
CA LEU A 265 8.88 24.00 4.49
C LEU A 265 9.72 23.59 3.28
N HIS A 266 10.33 22.42 3.36
CA HIS A 266 11.07 21.82 2.25
C HIS A 266 10.18 20.78 1.58
N LEU A 267 10.03 20.86 0.26
CA LEU A 267 9.36 19.85 -0.53
C LEU A 267 10.41 18.97 -1.21
N TRP A 268 10.33 17.66 -0.98
CA TRP A 268 11.21 16.68 -1.58
C TRP A 268 10.45 15.74 -2.48
N LEU A 269 11.00 15.47 -3.66
CA LEU A 269 10.58 14.39 -4.53
C LEU A 269 11.74 13.41 -4.63
N THR A 270 11.53 12.15 -4.30
CA THR A 270 12.57 11.11 -4.34
C THR A 270 12.10 9.86 -5.07
N ALA A 271 13.04 9.16 -5.66
CA ALA A 271 12.83 7.91 -6.36
C ALA A 271 13.44 6.75 -5.58
N ILE A 272 12.68 5.66 -5.39
CA ILE A 272 13.08 4.49 -4.60
C ILE A 272 12.97 3.24 -5.50
N PRO A 273 14.09 2.55 -5.82
CA PRO A 273 14.05 1.27 -6.52
C PRO A 273 13.62 0.15 -5.58
N MET A 274 12.92 -0.87 -6.11
CA MET A 274 12.41 -1.98 -5.31
C MET A 274 13.27 -3.24 -5.32
N ASP A 275 14.31 -3.29 -6.13
CA ASP A 275 15.21 -4.43 -6.35
C ASP A 275 16.66 -4.16 -5.90
N THR A 276 16.90 -3.04 -5.27
CA THR A 276 18.22 -2.64 -4.77
C THR A 276 18.27 -2.84 -3.25
N GLY A 277 19.42 -3.26 -2.72
CA GLY A 277 19.59 -3.44 -1.28
C GLY A 277 19.23 -2.17 -0.49
N VAL A 278 18.44 -2.34 0.55
CA VAL A 278 17.77 -1.25 1.29
C VAL A 278 18.75 -0.24 1.89
N GLU A 279 19.92 -0.69 2.37
CA GLU A 279 20.96 0.17 2.92
C GLU A 279 21.57 1.10 1.84
N ARG A 280 21.73 0.58 0.62
CA ARG A 280 22.25 1.35 -0.51
C ARG A 280 21.31 2.48 -0.92
N ILE A 281 20.01 2.31 -0.72
CA ILE A 281 18.98 3.31 -0.96
C ILE A 281 18.94 4.30 0.20
N ALA A 282 18.94 3.81 1.43
CA ALA A 282 18.74 4.62 2.62
C ALA A 282 19.92 5.56 2.91
N THR A 283 21.17 5.13 2.69
CA THR A 283 22.36 5.92 3.01
C THR A 283 22.37 7.31 2.36
N PRO A 284 22.22 7.46 1.03
CA PRO A 284 22.19 8.78 0.42
C PRO A 284 21.00 9.65 0.90
N LEU A 285 19.85 9.04 1.21
CA LEU A 285 18.72 9.76 1.79
C LEU A 285 19.04 10.27 3.21
N ALA A 286 19.72 9.44 4.02
CA ALA A 286 20.15 9.83 5.35
C ALA A 286 21.18 10.96 5.32
N ASP A 287 22.09 10.95 4.34
CA ASP A 287 23.07 12.05 4.16
C ASP A 287 22.37 13.37 3.82
N ASP A 288 21.33 13.31 3.01
CA ASP A 288 20.52 14.47 2.68
C ASP A 288 19.72 14.99 3.89
N VAL A 289 19.17 14.08 4.72
CA VAL A 289 18.53 14.44 5.99
C VAL A 289 19.55 15.10 6.93
N ARG A 290 20.73 14.51 7.13
CA ARG A 290 21.80 15.10 7.97
C ARG A 290 22.18 16.50 7.51
N ARG A 291 22.23 16.74 6.19
CA ARG A 291 22.51 18.06 5.61
C ARG A 291 21.46 19.09 6.02
N VAL A 292 20.18 18.73 5.98
CA VAL A 292 19.08 19.60 6.42
C VAL A 292 19.09 19.80 7.94
N LEU A 293 19.47 18.78 8.71
CA LEU A 293 19.64 18.89 10.16
C LEU A 293 20.84 19.76 10.57
N GLY A 294 21.72 20.12 9.63
CA GLY A 294 22.90 20.95 9.90
C GLY A 294 24.10 20.18 10.48
N TRP A 295 24.04 18.85 10.51
CA TRP A 295 25.08 18.01 11.14
C TRP A 295 26.39 17.95 10.38
N GLN A 296 26.44 18.37 9.11
CA GLN A 296 27.72 18.41 8.35
C GLN A 296 28.68 19.50 8.82
N ASN A 297 28.20 20.51 9.53
CA ASN A 297 29.06 21.57 10.07
C ASN A 297 29.74 21.19 11.41
N ALA A 298 29.19 20.23 12.14
CA ALA A 298 29.72 19.79 13.43
C ALA A 298 30.99 18.92 13.29
N VAL A 299 31.09 18.11 12.22
CA VAL A 299 32.25 17.24 11.98
C VAL A 299 33.46 18.04 11.44
N ARG A 300 33.24 19.16 10.75
CA ARG A 300 34.34 20.03 10.28
C ARG A 300 34.90 20.91 11.37
N SER A 301 34.11 21.29 12.38
CA SER A 301 34.58 22.13 13.48
C SER A 301 35.36 21.35 14.54
N GLN A 302 35.23 20.03 14.63
CA GLN A 302 36.03 19.20 15.55
C GLN A 302 37.43 18.85 15.03
N ASN A 303 37.68 18.98 13.72
CA ASN A 303 38.99 18.70 13.13
C ASN A 303 39.92 19.92 13.03
N TYR A 304 39.53 21.08 13.57
CA TYR A 304 40.34 22.32 13.57
C TYR A 304 40.77 22.79 14.96
N SER A 305 40.63 21.96 15.99
CA SER A 305 41.12 22.27 17.33
C SER A 305 42.12 21.23 17.84
N VAL A 306 43.15 20.95 17.03
CA VAL A 306 44.38 20.31 17.49
C VAL A 306 45.53 21.04 16.77
N ASP A 307 45.96 22.09 17.36
CA ASP A 307 47.34 22.64 17.33
C ASP A 307 47.59 23.40 18.62
#